data_34cdb9653c7889e3f4280a762a17390c
#
_entry.id   34cdb9653c7889e3f4280a762a17390c
#
_cell.length_a   1.000
_cell.length_b   1.000
_cell.length_c   1.000
_cell.angle_alpha   90.00
_cell.angle_beta   90.00
_cell.angle_gamma   90.00
#
_symmetry.space_group_name_H-M   'P 1'
#
loop_
_entity.id
_entity.type
_entity.pdbx_description
1 polymer ?
#
loop_
_entity_poly.entity_id
_entity_poly.type
_entity_poly.pdbx_seq_one_letter_code
_entity_poly.pdbx_strand_id
1 'polypeptide(L)'
;MTQLATICYIDNGDSLLLLHRNKKENDVHKGKWISVGGKLEAGETPDECARREILEETHLTVIEMAFKGIITFPEFTPGHDWYTYVFKVTGFEGDLISDEESREGTLEWVPYDQVLEKPTWKGDYDIFKWILEDRPFFSAKFTYDQNNQLMDKSVTFY
;
A
#
# COMPACT_ATOMS: atom_id res chain seq x y z
N MET A 1 -3.37 7.19 20.43
CA MET A 1 -3.73 5.82 20.00
C MET A 1 -2.85 5.41 18.82
N THR A 2 -2.68 4.13 18.63
CA THR A 2 -1.85 3.57 17.59
C THR A 2 -2.69 2.73 16.65
N GLN A 3 -2.52 2.90 15.35
CA GLN A 3 -3.18 2.10 14.33
C GLN A 3 -2.12 1.29 13.57
N LEU A 4 -2.34 -0.01 13.45
CA LEU A 4 -1.44 -0.91 12.72
C LEU A 4 -2.10 -1.30 11.40
N ALA A 5 -1.34 -1.25 10.31
CA ALA A 5 -1.86 -1.55 8.98
C ALA A 5 -0.78 -2.17 8.09
N THR A 6 -1.18 -2.64 6.92
CA THR A 6 -0.27 -3.16 5.90
C THR A 6 -0.42 -2.38 4.61
N ILE A 7 0.67 -2.29 3.87
CA ILE A 7 0.71 -1.80 2.49
C ILE A 7 1.39 -2.91 1.67
N CYS A 8 0.71 -3.39 0.64
CA CYS A 8 1.17 -4.54 -0.12
C CYS A 8 1.30 -4.19 -1.61
N TYR A 9 2.51 -4.34 -2.14
CA TYR A 9 2.78 -4.13 -3.56
C TYR A 9 2.90 -5.48 -4.24
N ILE A 10 1.97 -5.75 -5.17
CA ILE A 10 1.94 -7.01 -5.92
C ILE A 10 2.60 -6.77 -7.26
N ASP A 11 3.67 -7.52 -7.52
CA ASP A 11 4.55 -7.33 -8.67
C ASP A 11 4.49 -8.58 -9.53
N ASN A 12 4.10 -8.44 -10.80
CA ASN A 12 4.02 -9.57 -11.74
C ASN A 12 5.26 -9.71 -12.62
N GLY A 13 6.30 -8.90 -12.37
CA GLY A 13 7.55 -8.95 -13.15
C GLY A 13 7.75 -7.79 -14.12
N ASP A 14 6.68 -7.08 -14.48
CA ASP A 14 6.75 -5.90 -15.34
C ASP A 14 5.79 -4.78 -14.92
N SER A 15 4.90 -5.05 -13.98
CA SER A 15 3.87 -4.12 -13.51
C SER A 15 3.61 -4.27 -12.03
N LEU A 16 3.13 -3.22 -11.38
CA LEU A 16 2.58 -3.27 -10.03
C LEU A 16 1.07 -3.20 -10.09
N LEU A 17 0.39 -3.96 -9.23
CA LEU A 17 -1.05 -3.89 -9.11
C LEU A 17 -1.41 -2.70 -8.24
N LEU A 18 -2.08 -1.71 -8.81
CA LEU A 18 -2.52 -0.53 -8.08
C LEU A 18 -4.04 -0.44 -8.07
N LEU A 19 -4.56 0.14 -6.98
CA LEU A 19 -5.97 0.38 -6.79
C LEU A 19 -6.26 1.85 -7.01
N HIS A 20 -7.04 2.16 -8.03
CA HIS A 20 -7.52 3.52 -8.27
C HIS A 20 -8.78 3.74 -7.42
N ARG A 21 -8.66 4.57 -6.40
CA ARG A 21 -9.75 4.85 -5.44
C ARG A 21 -10.79 5.77 -6.07
N ASN A 22 -11.75 5.20 -6.80
CA ASN A 22 -12.71 5.95 -7.59
C ASN A 22 -14.18 5.59 -7.32
N LYS A 23 -14.47 4.80 -6.29
CA LYS A 23 -15.83 4.30 -6.05
C LYS A 23 -16.51 4.82 -4.79
N LYS A 24 -15.79 5.46 -3.87
CA LYS A 24 -16.36 6.00 -2.63
C LYS A 24 -16.22 7.51 -2.59
N GLU A 25 -17.32 8.21 -2.21
CA GLU A 25 -17.30 9.67 -2.13
C GLU A 25 -16.48 10.19 -0.95
N ASN A 26 -16.64 9.59 0.24
CA ASN A 26 -15.96 10.02 1.45
C ASN A 26 -14.69 9.22 1.71
N ASP A 27 -13.79 9.23 0.72
CA ASP A 27 -12.54 8.48 0.79
C ASP A 27 -11.38 9.47 0.80
N VAL A 28 -10.56 9.43 1.84
CA VAL A 28 -9.36 10.27 1.96
C VAL A 28 -8.38 10.02 0.80
N HIS A 29 -8.45 8.83 0.19
CA HIS A 29 -7.62 8.47 -0.96
C HIS A 29 -8.31 8.72 -2.30
N LYS A 30 -9.48 9.36 -2.32
CA LYS A 30 -10.28 9.52 -3.54
C LYS A 30 -9.45 10.09 -4.69
N GLY A 31 -9.52 9.42 -5.85
CA GLY A 31 -8.79 9.81 -7.04
C GLY A 31 -7.34 9.36 -7.08
N LYS A 32 -6.82 8.81 -5.99
CA LYS A 32 -5.43 8.37 -5.91
C LYS A 32 -5.28 6.91 -6.30
N TRP A 33 -4.10 6.58 -6.79
CA TRP A 33 -3.68 5.22 -7.12
C TRP A 33 -2.78 4.74 -5.99
N ILE A 34 -3.24 3.73 -5.26
CA ILE A 34 -2.53 3.23 -4.09
C ILE A 34 -2.33 1.72 -4.17
N SER A 35 -1.54 1.17 -3.26
CA SER A 35 -1.39 -0.26 -3.06
C SER A 35 -2.63 -0.84 -2.38
N VAL A 36 -2.70 -2.16 -2.32
CA VAL A 36 -3.70 -2.86 -1.51
C VAL A 36 -3.17 -3.06 -0.09
N GLY A 37 -4.04 -3.39 0.84
CA GLY A 37 -3.70 -3.60 2.23
C GLY A 37 -4.81 -3.07 3.13
N GLY A 38 -4.59 -3.09 4.43
CA GLY A 38 -5.57 -2.62 5.39
C GLY A 38 -5.12 -2.77 6.82
N LYS A 39 -6.05 -2.55 7.74
CA LYS A 39 -5.78 -2.58 9.18
C LYS A 39 -5.65 -4.02 9.68
N LEU A 40 -4.73 -4.22 10.63
CA LEU A 40 -4.63 -5.50 11.34
C LEU A 40 -5.88 -5.70 12.19
N GLU A 41 -6.37 -6.93 12.19
CA GLU A 41 -7.41 -7.37 13.11
C GLU A 41 -6.75 -7.85 14.40
N ALA A 42 -7.53 -7.93 15.46
CA ALA A 42 -7.02 -8.37 16.77
C ALA A 42 -6.38 -9.76 16.67
N GLY A 43 -5.13 -9.87 17.13
CA GLY A 43 -4.40 -11.13 17.14
C GLY A 43 -3.75 -11.51 15.82
N GLU A 44 -3.93 -10.71 14.77
CA GLU A 44 -3.29 -10.96 13.48
C GLU A 44 -1.82 -10.58 13.49
N THR A 45 -0.98 -11.40 12.86
CA THR A 45 0.37 -10.96 12.52
C THR A 45 0.31 -10.05 11.29
N PRO A 46 1.35 -9.24 11.02
CA PRO A 46 1.41 -8.47 9.77
C PRO A 46 1.28 -9.36 8.52
N ASP A 47 1.89 -10.53 8.51
CA ASP A 47 1.77 -11.51 7.42
C ASP A 47 0.35 -11.96 7.20
N GLU A 48 -0.34 -12.32 8.28
CA GLU A 48 -1.73 -12.77 8.21
C GLU A 48 -2.63 -11.67 7.67
N CYS A 49 -2.42 -10.44 8.13
CA CYS A 49 -3.17 -9.28 7.65
C CYS A 49 -2.94 -9.06 6.16
N ALA A 50 -1.68 -9.08 5.72
CA ALA A 50 -1.33 -8.88 4.31
C ALA A 50 -2.01 -9.92 3.42
N ARG A 51 -1.92 -11.19 3.79
CA ARG A 51 -2.53 -12.29 3.02
C ARG A 51 -4.05 -12.16 2.97
N ARG A 52 -4.68 -11.84 4.10
CA ARG A 52 -6.12 -11.66 4.18
C ARG A 52 -6.61 -10.49 3.34
N GLU A 53 -5.99 -9.33 3.49
CA GLU A 53 -6.37 -8.12 2.74
C GLU A 53 -6.17 -8.29 1.23
N ILE A 54 -5.06 -8.92 0.83
CA ILE A 54 -4.82 -9.19 -0.59
C ILE A 54 -5.90 -10.12 -1.15
N LEU A 55 -6.23 -11.19 -0.43
CA LEU A 55 -7.27 -12.11 -0.88
C LEU A 55 -8.64 -11.42 -0.97
N GLU A 56 -9.00 -10.64 0.04
CA GLU A 56 -10.28 -9.92 0.06
C GLU A 56 -10.39 -8.89 -1.05
N GLU A 57 -9.35 -8.09 -1.26
CA GLU A 57 -9.39 -6.99 -2.21
C GLU A 57 -9.13 -7.41 -3.65
N THR A 58 -8.35 -8.47 -3.87
CA THR A 58 -7.89 -8.84 -5.22
C THR A 58 -8.33 -10.22 -5.69
N HIS A 59 -8.73 -11.11 -4.79
CA HIS A 59 -8.95 -12.54 -5.00
C HIS A 59 -7.67 -13.33 -5.31
N LEU A 60 -6.50 -12.69 -5.22
CA LEU A 60 -5.22 -13.38 -5.41
C LEU A 60 -4.76 -14.02 -4.11
N THR A 61 -4.14 -15.19 -4.23
CA THR A 61 -3.52 -15.92 -3.11
C THR A 61 -2.02 -15.71 -3.16
N VAL A 62 -1.46 -15.24 -2.06
CA VAL A 62 -0.01 -14.97 -1.95
C VAL A 62 0.75 -16.29 -1.85
N ILE A 63 1.75 -16.46 -2.70
CA ILE A 63 2.67 -17.60 -2.68
C ILE A 63 4.03 -17.17 -2.12
N GLU A 64 4.52 -16.02 -2.53
CA GLU A 64 5.82 -15.52 -2.12
C GLU A 64 5.75 -14.03 -1.85
N MET A 65 6.21 -13.60 -0.67
CA MET A 65 6.25 -12.19 -0.34
C MET A 65 7.42 -11.87 0.58
N ALA A 66 7.94 -10.65 0.45
CA ALA A 66 9.04 -10.15 1.26
C ALA A 66 8.57 -8.98 2.12
N PHE A 67 9.01 -8.95 3.37
CA PHE A 67 8.78 -7.83 4.28
C PHE A 67 9.82 -6.76 3.98
N LYS A 68 9.39 -5.60 3.46
CA LYS A 68 10.30 -4.60 2.92
C LYS A 68 10.59 -3.44 3.86
N GLY A 69 9.71 -3.15 4.78
CA GLY A 69 9.94 -2.04 5.70
C GLY A 69 8.73 -1.69 6.55
N ILE A 70 8.93 -0.66 7.39
CA ILE A 70 7.86 -0.10 8.21
C ILE A 70 7.81 1.39 7.94
N ILE A 71 6.60 1.93 7.79
CA ILE A 71 6.40 3.36 7.61
C ILE A 71 5.55 3.89 8.76
N THR A 72 6.02 4.97 9.37
CA THR A 72 5.29 5.70 10.40
C THR A 72 4.60 6.89 9.76
N PHE A 73 3.30 7.01 9.98
CA PHE A 73 2.51 8.18 9.57
C PHE A 73 1.96 8.85 10.83
N PRO A 74 2.68 9.84 11.40
CA PRO A 74 2.20 10.50 12.61
C PRO A 74 0.84 11.14 12.38
N GLU A 75 -0.09 10.86 13.28
CA GLU A 75 -1.45 11.41 13.27
C GLU A 75 -2.10 11.45 11.88
N PHE A 76 -1.94 10.40 11.11
CA PHE A 76 -2.58 10.30 9.79
C PHE A 76 -4.11 10.43 9.91
N THR A 77 -4.67 9.85 10.95
CA THR A 77 -6.01 10.21 11.42
C THR A 77 -5.86 10.94 12.76
N PRO A 78 -6.70 11.94 13.06
CA PRO A 78 -6.54 12.72 14.27
C PRO A 78 -6.45 11.86 15.54
N GLY A 79 -5.36 12.06 16.30
CA GLY A 79 -5.11 11.31 17.53
C GLY A 79 -4.56 9.91 17.33
N HIS A 80 -4.27 9.50 16.13
CA HIS A 80 -3.77 8.15 15.82
C HIS A 80 -2.52 8.19 14.96
N ASP A 81 -1.41 7.67 15.49
CA ASP A 81 -0.22 7.38 14.70
C ASP A 81 -0.42 6.05 14.00
N TRP A 82 -0.10 5.99 12.72
CA TRP A 82 -0.20 4.77 11.93
C TRP A 82 1.18 4.18 11.72
N TYR A 83 1.32 2.89 12.03
CA TYR A 83 2.52 2.10 11.75
C TYR A 83 2.15 1.06 10.71
N THR A 84 2.79 1.13 9.55
CA THR A 84 2.39 0.37 8.38
C THR A 84 3.50 -0.57 7.96
N TYR A 85 3.18 -1.84 7.91
CA TYR A 85 4.09 -2.90 7.47
C TYR A 85 4.03 -3.01 5.95
N VAL A 86 5.18 -2.88 5.28
CA VAL A 86 5.25 -2.86 3.81
C VAL A 86 5.72 -4.21 3.29
N PHE A 87 4.93 -4.80 2.41
CA PHE A 87 5.24 -6.09 1.79
C PHE A 87 5.32 -5.96 0.27
N LYS A 88 6.20 -6.76 -0.34
CA LYS A 88 6.27 -6.92 -1.80
C LYS A 88 5.95 -8.37 -2.12
N VAL A 89 4.92 -8.58 -2.93
CA VAL A 89 4.47 -9.91 -3.35
C VAL A 89 4.99 -10.17 -4.75
N THR A 90 5.80 -11.21 -4.91
CA THR A 90 6.39 -11.58 -6.21
C THR A 90 5.86 -12.92 -6.73
N GLY A 91 5.18 -13.69 -5.89
CA GLY A 91 4.54 -14.94 -6.29
C GLY A 91 3.10 -14.98 -5.81
N PHE A 92 2.18 -15.28 -6.70
CA PHE A 92 0.75 -15.34 -6.39
C PHE A 92 0.01 -16.23 -7.38
N GLU A 93 -1.19 -16.64 -7.00
CA GLU A 93 -2.08 -17.45 -7.82
C GLU A 93 -3.48 -16.86 -7.83
N GLY A 94 -4.27 -17.25 -8.81
CA GLY A 94 -5.68 -16.88 -8.90
C GLY A 94 -5.94 -15.84 -9.97
N ASP A 95 -7.23 -15.57 -10.16
CA ASP A 95 -7.70 -14.57 -11.12
C ASP A 95 -8.09 -13.31 -10.37
N LEU A 96 -7.72 -12.17 -10.93
CA LEU A 96 -8.02 -10.88 -10.33
C LEU A 96 -9.53 -10.69 -10.22
N ILE A 97 -10.00 -10.14 -9.08
CA ILE A 97 -11.39 -9.78 -8.87
C ILE A 97 -11.92 -8.92 -10.01
N SER A 98 -13.18 -9.11 -10.41
CA SER A 98 -13.80 -8.27 -11.43
C SER A 98 -14.00 -6.85 -10.91
N ASP A 99 -14.05 -5.88 -11.81
CA ASP A 99 -14.28 -4.49 -11.43
C ASP A 99 -15.64 -4.32 -10.74
N GLU A 100 -16.65 -5.07 -11.15
CA GLU A 100 -17.97 -5.03 -10.55
C GLU A 100 -17.97 -5.46 -9.08
N GLU A 101 -17.14 -6.44 -8.73
CA GLU A 101 -17.03 -6.95 -7.38
C GLU A 101 -16.10 -6.12 -6.50
N SER A 102 -15.18 -5.37 -7.10
CA SER A 102 -14.23 -4.52 -6.37
C SER A 102 -14.96 -3.30 -5.81
N ARG A 103 -14.97 -3.18 -4.49
CA ARG A 103 -15.73 -2.14 -3.78
C ARG A 103 -14.98 -0.85 -3.54
N GLU A 104 -13.67 -0.95 -3.42
CA GLU A 104 -12.82 0.19 -3.05
C GLU A 104 -12.45 1.06 -4.25
N GLY A 105 -12.35 0.45 -5.43
CA GLY A 105 -11.96 1.14 -6.64
C GLY A 105 -11.69 0.16 -7.76
N THR A 106 -10.94 0.59 -8.75
CA THR A 106 -10.56 -0.21 -9.92
C THR A 106 -9.11 -0.65 -9.79
N LEU A 107 -8.89 -1.97 -9.85
CA LEU A 107 -7.55 -2.55 -9.84
C LEU A 107 -6.98 -2.58 -11.25
N GLU A 108 -5.71 -2.22 -11.38
CA GLU A 108 -5.05 -2.20 -12.66
C GLU A 108 -3.57 -2.55 -12.54
N TRP A 109 -3.08 -3.35 -13.46
CA TRP A 109 -1.65 -3.63 -13.58
C TRP A 109 -0.99 -2.44 -14.27
N VAL A 110 -0.18 -1.69 -13.52
CA VAL A 110 0.47 -0.48 -14.02
C VAL A 110 1.92 -0.79 -14.35
N PRO A 111 2.35 -0.64 -15.62
CA PRO A 111 3.75 -0.87 -16.00
C PRO A 111 4.71 -0.03 -15.16
N TYR A 112 5.89 -0.55 -14.88
CA TYR A 112 6.87 0.13 -14.03
C TYR A 112 7.15 1.57 -14.47
N ASP A 113 7.24 1.81 -15.76
CA ASP A 113 7.54 3.14 -16.31
C ASP A 113 6.38 4.13 -16.20
N GLN A 114 5.21 3.68 -15.78
CA GLN A 114 4.02 4.51 -15.61
C GLN A 114 3.62 4.71 -14.15
N VAL A 115 4.20 3.93 -13.23
CA VAL A 115 3.81 3.98 -11.81
C VAL A 115 3.99 5.38 -11.22
N LEU A 116 5.09 6.05 -11.52
CA LEU A 116 5.40 7.37 -10.98
C LEU A 116 4.58 8.49 -11.61
N GLU A 117 3.82 8.19 -12.66
CA GLU A 117 2.96 9.16 -13.33
C GLU A 117 1.55 9.18 -12.75
N LYS A 118 1.20 8.21 -11.91
CA LYS A 118 -0.16 8.10 -11.35
C LYS A 118 -0.34 9.08 -10.19
N PRO A 119 -1.50 9.77 -10.10
CA PRO A 119 -1.80 10.62 -8.96
C PRO A 119 -1.86 9.81 -7.67
N THR A 120 -1.11 10.24 -6.66
CA THR A 120 -1.14 9.59 -5.34
C THR A 120 -0.56 10.53 -4.28
N TRP A 121 -0.42 10.02 -3.06
CA TRP A 121 0.22 10.75 -1.98
C TRP A 121 1.70 11.02 -2.31
N LYS A 122 2.20 12.16 -1.92
CA LYS A 122 3.59 12.55 -2.23
C LYS A 122 4.61 11.52 -1.75
N GLY A 123 4.43 10.96 -0.57
CA GLY A 123 5.33 9.96 -0.01
C GLY A 123 5.31 8.63 -0.77
N ASP A 124 4.19 8.31 -1.42
CA ASP A 124 4.05 7.06 -2.15
C ASP A 124 5.02 6.96 -3.32
N TYR A 125 5.39 8.09 -3.91
CA TYR A 125 6.38 8.09 -5.01
C TYR A 125 7.74 7.57 -4.55
N ASP A 126 8.15 7.92 -3.33
CA ASP A 126 9.39 7.37 -2.75
C ASP A 126 9.25 5.88 -2.52
N ILE A 127 8.12 5.44 -1.97
CA ILE A 127 7.88 4.02 -1.69
C ILE A 127 7.88 3.21 -2.98
N PHE A 128 7.22 3.69 -4.04
CA PHE A 128 7.24 3.03 -5.35
C PHE A 128 8.68 2.84 -5.83
N LYS A 129 9.52 3.86 -5.71
CA LYS A 129 10.91 3.79 -6.11
C LYS A 129 11.67 2.74 -5.32
N TRP A 130 11.49 2.73 -4.00
CA TRP A 130 12.17 1.77 -3.12
C TRP A 130 11.78 0.33 -3.46
N ILE A 131 10.50 0.10 -3.76
CA ILE A 131 9.99 -1.22 -4.15
C ILE A 131 10.54 -1.64 -5.51
N LEU A 132 10.50 -0.74 -6.50
CA LEU A 132 10.98 -1.04 -7.86
C LEU A 132 12.50 -1.23 -7.92
N GLU A 133 13.25 -0.49 -7.10
CA GLU A 133 14.71 -0.60 -7.02
C GLU A 133 15.17 -1.71 -6.09
N ASP A 134 14.22 -2.39 -5.44
CA ASP A 134 14.49 -3.44 -4.46
C ASP A 134 15.48 -3.00 -3.38
N ARG A 135 15.21 -1.83 -2.79
CA ARG A 135 16.05 -1.27 -1.74
C ARG A 135 16.08 -2.17 -0.51
N PRO A 136 17.12 -2.09 0.32
CA PRO A 136 17.18 -2.82 1.59
C PRO A 136 16.02 -2.45 2.52
N PHE A 137 15.80 -3.25 3.56
CA PHE A 137 14.77 -3.00 4.56
C PHE A 137 14.85 -1.56 5.07
N PHE A 138 13.71 -0.89 5.17
CA PHE A 138 13.67 0.52 5.54
C PHE A 138 12.72 0.80 6.70
N SER A 139 13.05 1.84 7.46
CA SER A 139 12.13 2.48 8.39
C SER A 139 11.97 3.92 7.93
N ALA A 140 10.76 4.30 7.58
CA ALA A 140 10.47 5.61 7.04
C ALA A 140 9.40 6.32 7.85
N LYS A 141 9.36 7.66 7.74
CA LYS A 141 8.32 8.46 8.35
C LYS A 141 7.87 9.51 7.34
N PHE A 142 6.56 9.59 7.12
CA PHE A 142 5.94 10.61 6.30
C PHE A 142 4.91 11.33 7.12
N THR A 143 5.09 12.64 7.30
CA THR A 143 4.18 13.48 8.07
C THR A 143 3.36 14.34 7.12
N TYR A 144 2.03 14.17 7.15
CA TYR A 144 1.10 14.95 6.36
C TYR A 144 0.35 15.94 7.25
N ASP A 145 0.03 17.11 6.73
CA ASP A 145 -0.79 18.07 7.45
C ASP A 145 -2.29 17.77 7.26
N GLN A 146 -3.15 18.58 7.86
CA GLN A 146 -4.60 18.40 7.77
C GLN A 146 -5.15 18.61 6.36
N ASN A 147 -4.36 19.16 5.45
CA ASN A 147 -4.72 19.35 4.03
C ASN A 147 -4.08 18.28 3.14
N ASN A 148 -3.59 17.18 3.75
CA ASN A 148 -2.96 16.05 3.06
C ASN A 148 -1.70 16.43 2.28
N GLN A 149 -1.01 17.50 2.71
CA GLN A 149 0.26 17.90 2.12
C GLN A 149 1.42 17.30 2.91
N LEU A 150 2.43 16.79 2.22
CA LEU A 150 3.61 16.24 2.87
C LEU A 150 4.43 17.36 3.49
N MET A 151 4.57 17.31 4.82
CA MET A 151 5.30 18.32 5.60
C MET A 151 6.73 17.92 5.87
N ASP A 152 6.98 16.63 6.07
CA ASP A 152 8.29 16.10 6.44
C ASP A 152 8.40 14.64 6.06
N LYS A 153 9.63 14.21 5.76
CA LYS A 153 9.90 12.80 5.46
C LYS A 153 11.31 12.44 5.91
N SER A 154 11.47 11.18 6.32
CA SER A 154 12.78 10.63 6.65
C SER A 154 12.79 9.13 6.36
N VAL A 155 13.97 8.57 6.12
CA VAL A 155 14.13 7.14 5.88
C VAL A 155 15.50 6.67 6.34
N THR A 156 15.54 5.47 6.91
CA THR A 156 16.76 4.75 7.21
C THR A 156 16.69 3.41 6.51
N PHE A 157 17.72 3.06 5.74
CA PHE A 157 17.85 1.74 5.11
C PHE A 157 18.82 0.89 5.93
N TYR A 158 18.51 -0.39 6.07
CA TYR A 158 19.30 -1.33 6.89
C TYR A 158 20.07 -2.35 6.07
#